data_e7b8c994900d573b14784cc85de58dd6
#
_entry.id   e7b8c994900d573b14784cc85de58dd6
#
_cell.length_a   1.000
_cell.length_b   1.000
_cell.length_c   1.000
_cell.angle_alpha   90.00
_cell.angle_beta   90.00
_cell.angle_gamma   90.00
#
_symmetry.space_group_name_H-M   'P 1'
#
loop_
_entity.id
_entity.type
_entity.pdbx_description
1 polymer ?
#
loop_
_entity_poly.entity_id
_entity_poly.type
_entity_poly.pdbx_seq_one_letter_code
_entity_poly.pdbx_strand_id
1 'polypeptide(L)'
;PELLGQTRDQLFEEISLRLVNEKGRRYTASFEGFGAQLPETPRGHAKEMKWGDCAAVLIALQALQQPAIRAHVFDIADRDLADRMTEYGGLMRLDDQGRFELVEYPPQSRGSDVKFEASNAMFDQGYDALFHFHNHAQAYDNSRYAGPHFGDFNYSDATGVNGLVFTFIDRNTINADFYRRGQVVIDLGTIPRPEK
;
A
#
# COMPACT_ATOMS: atom_id res chain seq x y z
N PRO A 1 12.20 13.21 -4.72
CA PRO A 1 12.94 13.03 -5.96
C PRO A 1 12.47 14.03 -7.02
N GLU A 2 13.39 14.54 -7.82
CA GLU A 2 13.04 15.34 -9.01
C GLU A 2 12.46 14.42 -10.09
N LEU A 3 11.20 14.05 -9.96
CA LEU A 3 10.52 13.14 -10.88
C LEU A 3 10.18 13.81 -12.22
N LEU A 4 9.85 15.10 -12.19
CA LEU A 4 9.30 15.83 -13.34
C LEU A 4 10.27 15.93 -14.55
N GLY A 5 11.58 15.81 -14.34
CA GLY A 5 12.56 15.82 -15.40
C GLY A 5 12.89 14.43 -15.99
N GLN A 6 12.29 13.36 -15.45
CA GLN A 6 12.62 11.99 -15.84
C GLN A 6 11.60 11.41 -16.81
N THR A 7 12.06 10.56 -17.71
CA THR A 7 11.19 9.77 -18.60
C THR A 7 10.57 8.60 -17.83
N ARG A 8 9.50 8.03 -18.37
CA ARG A 8 8.88 6.79 -17.84
C ARG A 8 9.92 5.67 -17.68
N ASP A 9 10.79 5.49 -18.63
CA ASP A 9 11.77 4.38 -18.62
C ASP A 9 12.86 4.59 -17.57
N GLN A 10 13.27 5.83 -17.31
CA GLN A 10 14.19 6.16 -16.22
C GLN A 10 13.58 5.87 -14.86
N LEU A 11 12.31 6.28 -14.63
CA LEU A 11 11.60 5.96 -13.38
C LEU A 11 11.39 4.46 -13.21
N PHE A 12 11.04 3.77 -14.28
CA PHE A 12 10.84 2.32 -14.27
C PHE A 12 12.11 1.55 -13.93
N GLU A 13 13.24 1.95 -14.50
CA GLU A 13 14.53 1.34 -14.19
C GLU A 13 14.94 1.60 -12.75
N GLU A 14 14.74 2.82 -12.24
CA GLU A 14 14.99 3.14 -10.83
C GLU A 14 14.17 2.26 -9.88
N ILE A 15 12.87 2.08 -10.13
CA ILE A 15 12.02 1.18 -9.33
C ILE A 15 12.55 -0.25 -9.42
N SER A 16 12.87 -0.71 -10.62
CA SER A 16 13.35 -2.08 -10.84
C SER A 16 14.64 -2.36 -10.10
N LEU A 17 15.55 -1.38 -10.03
CA LEU A 17 16.79 -1.48 -9.28
C LEU A 17 16.54 -1.47 -7.75
N ARG A 18 15.69 -0.59 -7.26
CA ARG A 18 15.36 -0.51 -5.84
C ARG A 18 14.72 -1.81 -5.33
N LEU A 19 13.79 -2.37 -6.07
CA LEU A 19 13.04 -3.55 -5.64
C LEU A 19 13.77 -4.88 -5.92
N VAL A 20 14.73 -4.93 -6.84
CA VAL A 20 15.58 -6.14 -7.06
C VAL A 20 16.50 -6.44 -5.87
N ASN A 21 16.93 -5.42 -5.13
CA ASN A 21 17.80 -5.59 -3.97
C ASN A 21 17.07 -6.14 -2.73
N GLU A 22 15.73 -6.21 -2.77
CA GLU A 22 14.88 -6.81 -1.75
C GLU A 22 14.71 -8.34 -1.91
N LYS A 23 15.63 -9.01 -2.62
CA LYS A 23 15.60 -10.46 -2.84
C LYS A 23 15.43 -11.23 -1.53
N GLY A 24 14.41 -12.08 -1.49
CA GLY A 24 14.12 -12.99 -0.38
C GLY A 24 13.12 -12.46 0.65
N ARG A 25 12.57 -11.25 0.47
CA ARG A 25 11.58 -10.64 1.37
C ARG A 25 10.25 -10.37 0.70
N ARG A 26 9.98 -10.98 -0.45
CA ARG A 26 8.74 -10.79 -1.18
C ARG A 26 7.72 -11.82 -0.76
N TYR A 27 6.59 -11.34 -0.37
CA TYR A 27 5.43 -12.14 -0.07
C TYR A 27 4.50 -12.10 -1.26
N THR A 28 4.18 -13.26 -1.78
CA THR A 28 3.29 -13.37 -2.91
C THR A 28 1.86 -13.46 -2.40
N ALA A 29 1.04 -12.48 -2.70
CA ALA A 29 -0.36 -12.52 -2.35
C ALA A 29 -1.06 -13.71 -3.01
N SER A 30 -1.84 -14.43 -2.23
CA SER A 30 -2.75 -15.42 -2.75
C SER A 30 -4.05 -14.72 -3.09
N PHE A 31 -4.28 -14.44 -4.37
CA PHE A 31 -5.52 -13.84 -4.84
C PHE A 31 -6.62 -14.92 -4.87
N GLU A 32 -7.34 -15.08 -3.79
CA GLU A 32 -8.52 -15.95 -3.76
C GLU A 32 -9.53 -15.45 -4.80
N GLY A 33 -9.83 -16.27 -5.80
CA GLY A 33 -10.75 -15.95 -6.89
C GLY A 33 -10.11 -15.61 -8.24
N PHE A 34 -8.82 -15.37 -8.27
CA PHE A 34 -8.08 -15.22 -9.52
C PHE A 34 -7.44 -16.55 -9.90
N GLY A 35 -7.79 -17.46 -10.40
CA GLY A 35 -7.19 -18.76 -10.75
C GLY A 35 -5.70 -18.78 -11.14
N ALA A 36 -5.02 -17.64 -11.08
CA ALA A 36 -3.61 -17.45 -11.31
C ALA A 36 -3.05 -16.37 -10.38
N GLN A 37 -1.82 -16.57 -9.96
CA GLN A 37 -1.04 -15.59 -9.19
C GLN A 37 -0.64 -14.41 -10.08
N LEU A 38 -0.94 -13.18 -9.68
CA LEU A 38 -0.50 -11.99 -10.40
C LEU A 38 1.01 -11.76 -10.17
N PRO A 39 1.74 -11.25 -11.16
CA PRO A 39 3.11 -10.81 -10.94
C PRO A 39 3.09 -9.57 -10.02
N GLU A 40 3.90 -9.57 -8.96
CA GLU A 40 4.01 -8.45 -8.00
C GLU A 40 5.31 -7.66 -8.20
N THR A 41 5.91 -7.79 -9.36
CA THR A 41 7.16 -7.11 -9.70
C THR A 41 6.94 -6.02 -10.76
N PRO A 42 7.74 -4.94 -10.76
CA PRO A 42 7.67 -3.93 -11.82
C PRO A 42 7.77 -4.55 -13.23
N ARG A 43 8.67 -5.51 -13.41
CA ARG A 43 8.86 -6.19 -14.70
C ARG A 43 7.65 -7.00 -15.15
N GLY A 44 6.90 -7.58 -14.20
CA GLY A 44 5.65 -8.28 -14.48
C GLY A 44 4.58 -7.36 -15.05
N HIS A 45 4.62 -6.07 -14.69
CA HIS A 45 3.67 -5.04 -15.13
C HIS A 45 4.29 -3.98 -16.05
N ALA A 46 5.40 -4.30 -16.70
CA ALA A 46 6.16 -3.32 -17.49
C ALA A 46 5.34 -2.65 -18.61
N LYS A 47 4.36 -3.35 -19.18
CA LYS A 47 3.50 -2.83 -20.25
C LYS A 47 2.36 -1.95 -19.73
N GLU A 48 1.87 -2.24 -18.54
CA GLU A 48 0.72 -1.59 -17.89
C GLU A 48 1.13 -0.32 -17.16
N MET A 49 2.34 -0.27 -16.60
CA MET A 49 2.83 0.87 -15.84
C MET A 49 3.14 2.07 -16.74
N LYS A 50 2.45 3.17 -16.48
CA LYS A 50 2.68 4.48 -17.13
C LYS A 50 3.64 5.33 -16.27
N TRP A 51 3.98 6.52 -16.77
CA TRP A 51 4.83 7.47 -16.03
C TRP A 51 4.28 7.76 -14.62
N GLY A 52 2.98 8.02 -14.51
CA GLY A 52 2.33 8.32 -13.23
C GLY A 52 2.39 7.14 -12.24
N ASP A 53 2.28 5.89 -12.73
CA ASP A 53 2.39 4.70 -11.89
C ASP A 53 3.82 4.56 -11.34
N CYS A 54 4.81 4.77 -12.21
CA CYS A 54 6.22 4.75 -11.78
C CYS A 54 6.51 5.84 -10.75
N ALA A 55 6.02 7.07 -10.99
CA ALA A 55 6.15 8.16 -10.04
C ALA A 55 5.50 7.83 -8.69
N ALA A 56 4.27 7.28 -8.71
CA ALA A 56 3.56 6.89 -7.50
C ALA A 56 4.33 5.82 -6.69
N VAL A 57 4.85 4.78 -7.33
CA VAL A 57 5.68 3.77 -6.65
C VAL A 57 6.91 4.39 -6.00
N LEU A 58 7.62 5.29 -6.69
CA LEU A 58 8.80 5.98 -6.11
C LEU A 58 8.43 6.88 -4.93
N ILE A 59 7.28 7.58 -5.01
CA ILE A 59 6.74 8.39 -3.91
C ILE A 59 6.40 7.51 -2.70
N ALA A 60 5.75 6.36 -2.92
CA ALA A 60 5.45 5.41 -1.85
C ALA A 60 6.73 4.90 -1.18
N LEU A 61 7.73 4.48 -1.96
CA LEU A 61 9.02 4.06 -1.43
C LEU A 61 9.73 5.15 -0.62
N GLN A 62 9.65 6.41 -1.06
CA GLN A 62 10.21 7.54 -0.33
C GLN A 62 9.47 7.81 0.98
N ALA A 63 8.14 7.75 0.96
CA ALA A 63 7.32 7.92 2.17
C ALA A 63 7.66 6.85 3.22
N LEU A 64 7.73 5.58 2.79
CA LEU A 64 8.04 4.44 3.67
C LEU A 64 9.48 4.43 4.21
N GLN A 65 10.39 5.22 3.65
CA GLN A 65 11.72 5.42 4.24
C GLN A 65 11.69 6.36 5.46
N GLN A 66 10.65 7.17 5.63
CA GLN A 66 10.57 8.12 6.74
C GLN A 66 10.23 7.42 8.06
N PRO A 67 11.03 7.60 9.13
CA PRO A 67 10.77 6.97 10.43
C PRO A 67 9.39 7.31 11.00
N ALA A 68 8.93 8.55 10.83
CA ALA A 68 7.62 9.00 11.31
C ALA A 68 6.47 8.26 10.62
N ILE A 69 6.55 8.06 9.30
CA ILE A 69 5.55 7.29 8.55
C ILE A 69 5.55 5.83 9.00
N ARG A 70 6.73 5.21 9.11
CA ARG A 70 6.82 3.83 9.60
C ARG A 70 6.25 3.67 10.99
N ALA A 71 6.57 4.58 11.92
CA ALA A 71 6.03 4.56 13.26
C ALA A 71 4.49 4.64 13.27
N HIS A 72 3.94 5.49 12.42
CA HIS A 72 2.48 5.66 12.31
C HIS A 72 1.82 4.43 11.67
N VAL A 73 2.40 3.83 10.63
CA VAL A 73 1.91 2.57 10.04
C VAL A 73 1.83 1.47 11.10
N PHE A 74 2.88 1.30 11.92
CA PHE A 74 2.87 0.30 12.99
C PHE A 74 1.87 0.62 14.11
N ASP A 75 1.69 1.89 14.48
CA ASP A 75 0.69 2.30 15.47
C ASP A 75 -0.72 1.96 15.00
N ILE A 76 -1.06 2.30 13.76
CA ILE A 76 -2.37 1.97 13.16
C ILE A 76 -2.57 0.45 13.12
N ALA A 77 -1.56 -0.30 12.64
CA ALA A 77 -1.66 -1.74 12.53
C ALA A 77 -1.76 -2.46 13.89
N ASP A 78 -1.08 -1.97 14.94
CA ASP A 78 -1.21 -2.51 16.30
C ASP A 78 -2.62 -2.27 16.89
N ARG A 79 -3.23 -1.12 16.59
CA ARG A 79 -4.61 -0.81 17.02
C ARG A 79 -5.63 -1.62 16.23
N ASP A 80 -5.42 -1.81 14.95
CA ASP A 80 -6.21 -2.68 14.10
C ASP A 80 -6.16 -4.14 14.61
N LEU A 81 -4.97 -4.68 14.87
CA LEU A 81 -4.80 -6.01 15.47
C LEU A 81 -5.58 -6.19 16.79
N ALA A 82 -5.74 -5.13 17.57
CA ALA A 82 -6.50 -5.18 18.82
C ALA A 82 -8.02 -5.06 18.61
N ASP A 83 -8.46 -4.50 17.48
CA ASP A 83 -9.87 -4.30 17.13
C ASP A 83 -10.33 -5.38 16.14
N ARG A 84 -11.11 -6.33 16.63
CA ARG A 84 -11.62 -7.46 15.83
C ARG A 84 -12.88 -7.14 15.02
N MET A 85 -13.28 -5.90 14.94
CA MET A 85 -14.55 -5.50 14.34
C MET A 85 -14.42 -4.90 12.96
N THR A 86 -13.21 -4.52 12.53
CA THR A 86 -12.97 -3.89 11.23
C THR A 86 -11.48 -3.77 10.93
N GLU A 87 -11.11 -3.65 9.66
CA GLU A 87 -9.78 -3.20 9.26
C GLU A 87 -9.68 -1.67 9.36
N TYR A 88 -8.48 -1.18 9.64
CA TYR A 88 -8.16 0.24 9.70
C TYR A 88 -7.57 0.72 8.38
N GLY A 89 -7.88 1.96 8.02
CA GLY A 89 -7.40 2.55 6.78
C GLY A 89 -7.54 4.07 6.75
N GLY A 90 -7.14 4.65 5.63
CA GLY A 90 -7.18 6.09 5.47
C GLY A 90 -6.46 6.58 4.22
N LEU A 91 -5.89 7.77 4.31
CA LEU A 91 -5.22 8.48 3.23
C LEU A 91 -3.75 8.75 3.58
N MET A 92 -2.87 8.54 2.62
CA MET A 92 -1.52 9.10 2.65
C MET A 92 -1.50 10.34 1.76
N ARG A 93 -1.10 11.47 2.31
CA ARG A 93 -1.04 12.75 1.62
C ARG A 93 0.16 13.58 2.04
N LEU A 94 0.29 14.77 1.47
CA LEU A 94 1.23 15.79 1.96
C LEU A 94 0.49 16.77 2.86
N ASP A 95 1.13 17.14 3.97
CA ASP A 95 0.67 18.26 4.82
C ASP A 95 0.96 19.62 4.16
N ASP A 96 0.53 20.70 4.79
CA ASP A 96 0.73 22.08 4.29
C ASP A 96 2.22 22.46 4.15
N GLN A 97 3.14 21.70 4.72
CA GLN A 97 4.58 21.88 4.62
C GLN A 97 5.23 20.96 3.60
N GLY A 98 4.43 20.16 2.87
CA GLY A 98 4.89 19.19 1.89
C GLY A 98 5.52 17.93 2.48
N ARG A 99 5.23 17.59 3.75
CA ARG A 99 5.70 16.37 4.40
C ARG A 99 4.63 15.29 4.29
N PHE A 100 5.05 14.03 4.17
CA PHE A 100 4.12 12.91 4.18
C PHE A 100 3.42 12.78 5.53
N GLU A 101 2.11 12.56 5.49
CA GLU A 101 1.30 12.18 6.65
C GLU A 101 0.31 11.06 6.31
N LEU A 102 -0.05 10.28 7.32
CA LEU A 102 -1.16 9.33 7.27
C LEU A 102 -2.34 9.92 8.03
N VAL A 103 -3.49 9.96 7.40
CA VAL A 103 -4.74 10.41 8.00
C VAL A 103 -5.71 9.25 8.02
N GLU A 104 -6.03 8.77 9.23
CA GLU A 104 -7.00 7.71 9.42
C GLU A 104 -8.43 8.21 9.24
N TYR A 105 -9.26 7.35 8.70
CA TYR A 105 -10.69 7.58 8.61
C TYR A 105 -11.45 6.40 9.22
N PRO A 106 -12.48 6.66 10.03
CA PRO A 106 -13.31 5.58 10.52
C PRO A 106 -13.97 4.87 9.32
N PRO A 107 -14.04 3.53 9.34
CA PRO A 107 -14.72 2.79 8.28
C PRO A 107 -16.21 3.12 8.25
N GLN A 108 -16.83 2.98 7.09
CA GLN A 108 -18.28 3.18 6.93
C GLN A 108 -19.07 2.15 7.74
N SER A 109 -18.59 0.93 7.84
CA SER A 109 -19.21 -0.14 8.63
C SER A 109 -18.17 -0.87 9.46
N ARG A 110 -18.63 -1.46 10.56
CA ARG A 110 -17.84 -2.28 11.48
C ARG A 110 -18.59 -3.61 11.67
N GLY A 111 -17.97 -4.72 11.42
CA GLY A 111 -18.59 -6.05 11.56
C GLY A 111 -17.77 -7.14 10.88
N SER A 112 -16.60 -6.79 10.34
CA SER A 112 -15.70 -7.74 9.70
C SER A 112 -14.26 -7.30 9.88
N ASP A 113 -13.43 -8.16 10.46
CA ASP A 113 -11.99 -8.00 10.66
C ASP A 113 -11.17 -8.28 9.38
N VAL A 114 -11.84 -8.41 8.25
CA VAL A 114 -11.24 -8.69 6.93
C VAL A 114 -11.81 -7.77 5.86
N LYS A 115 -12.27 -6.59 6.26
CA LYS A 115 -12.87 -5.63 5.33
C LYS A 115 -12.73 -4.21 5.84
N PHE A 116 -12.10 -3.36 5.03
CA PHE A 116 -12.16 -1.91 5.18
C PHE A 116 -13.17 -1.33 4.18
N GLU A 117 -14.16 -0.60 4.67
CA GLU A 117 -15.09 0.18 3.84
C GLU A 117 -14.81 1.66 4.01
N ALA A 118 -14.30 2.30 2.97
CA ALA A 118 -14.04 3.74 2.97
C ALA A 118 -15.32 4.53 3.25
N SER A 119 -15.25 5.45 4.23
CA SER A 119 -16.35 6.34 4.55
C SER A 119 -16.52 7.47 3.53
N ASN A 120 -17.70 8.09 3.48
CA ASN A 120 -17.93 9.27 2.63
C ASN A 120 -16.93 10.40 2.94
N ALA A 121 -16.59 10.60 4.21
CA ALA A 121 -15.60 11.59 4.60
C ALA A 121 -14.21 11.30 4.01
N MET A 122 -13.82 10.03 3.91
CA MET A 122 -12.57 9.63 3.25
C MET A 122 -12.64 9.91 1.74
N PHE A 123 -13.77 9.64 1.09
CA PHE A 123 -13.96 9.95 -0.32
C PHE A 123 -13.88 11.46 -0.59
N ASP A 124 -14.55 12.28 0.21
CA ASP A 124 -14.57 13.73 0.06
C ASP A 124 -13.19 14.36 0.19
N GLN A 125 -12.31 13.74 0.99
CA GLN A 125 -10.93 14.20 1.21
C GLN A 125 -9.89 13.47 0.33
N GLY A 126 -10.32 12.45 -0.41
CA GLY A 126 -9.41 11.58 -1.18
C GLY A 126 -8.86 12.20 -2.47
N TYR A 127 -9.45 13.29 -2.95
CA TYR A 127 -9.05 13.90 -4.24
C TYR A 127 -7.62 14.42 -4.27
N ASP A 128 -7.11 14.90 -3.12
CA ASP A 128 -5.75 15.42 -2.96
C ASP A 128 -4.80 14.38 -2.34
N ALA A 129 -5.27 13.16 -2.13
CA ALA A 129 -4.46 12.10 -1.55
C ALA A 129 -3.51 11.49 -2.58
N LEU A 130 -2.31 11.14 -2.12
CA LEU A 130 -1.35 10.37 -2.92
C LEU A 130 -1.78 8.91 -3.03
N PHE A 131 -2.27 8.35 -1.91
CA PHE A 131 -2.73 6.96 -1.81
C PHE A 131 -3.88 6.83 -0.82
N HIS A 132 -4.77 5.88 -1.10
CA HIS A 132 -5.61 5.28 -0.08
C HIS A 132 -4.84 4.12 0.54
N PHE A 133 -5.02 3.83 1.83
CA PHE A 133 -4.39 2.68 2.45
C PHE A 133 -5.34 1.94 3.39
N HIS A 134 -5.08 0.66 3.60
CA HIS A 134 -5.66 -0.14 4.66
C HIS A 134 -4.67 -1.20 5.14
N ASN A 135 -4.97 -1.83 6.27
CA ASN A 135 -4.12 -2.81 6.89
C ASN A 135 -4.73 -4.21 6.81
N HIS A 136 -3.87 -5.21 6.66
CA HIS A 136 -4.17 -6.61 6.92
C HIS A 136 -3.46 -7.00 8.23
N ALA A 137 -4.11 -6.72 9.36
CA ALA A 137 -3.52 -6.83 10.70
C ALA A 137 -4.25 -7.81 11.63
N GLN A 138 -4.97 -8.80 11.09
CA GLN A 138 -5.72 -9.79 11.86
C GLN A 138 -4.83 -10.67 12.77
N ALA A 139 -3.55 -10.80 12.43
CA ALA A 139 -2.53 -11.50 13.21
C ALA A 139 -1.15 -10.93 12.91
N TYR A 140 -0.17 -11.12 13.81
CA TYR A 140 1.22 -10.76 13.51
C TYR A 140 1.83 -11.62 12.40
N ASP A 141 1.44 -12.90 12.26
CA ASP A 141 1.77 -13.72 11.09
C ASP A 141 0.57 -13.74 10.16
N ASN A 142 0.53 -12.76 9.29
CA ASN A 142 -0.54 -12.60 8.30
C ASN A 142 -0.02 -12.67 6.86
N SER A 143 1.20 -13.16 6.68
CA SER A 143 1.94 -13.14 5.42
C SER A 143 1.19 -13.74 4.23
N ARG A 144 0.33 -14.75 4.46
CA ARG A 144 -0.50 -15.38 3.42
C ARG A 144 -1.57 -14.44 2.83
N TYR A 145 -1.85 -13.33 3.50
CA TYR A 145 -2.79 -12.30 3.06
C TYR A 145 -2.09 -11.01 2.63
N ALA A 146 -0.77 -11.05 2.41
CA ALA A 146 -0.04 -9.90 1.89
C ALA A 146 -0.54 -9.52 0.49
N GLY A 147 -0.60 -8.21 0.24
CA GLY A 147 -1.10 -7.62 -0.99
C GLY A 147 -2.61 -7.45 -1.06
N PRO A 148 -3.09 -6.77 -2.12
CA PRO A 148 -4.50 -6.44 -2.30
C PRO A 148 -5.35 -7.68 -2.60
N HIS A 149 -6.60 -7.64 -2.18
CA HIS A 149 -7.63 -8.60 -2.52
C HIS A 149 -8.47 -8.14 -3.74
N PHE A 150 -9.41 -8.98 -4.16
CA PHE A 150 -10.32 -8.64 -5.26
C PHE A 150 -11.15 -7.37 -5.00
N GLY A 151 -11.57 -7.18 -3.74
CA GLY A 151 -12.31 -5.98 -3.32
C GLY A 151 -11.53 -4.69 -3.54
N ASP A 152 -10.22 -4.72 -3.29
CA ASP A 152 -9.33 -3.58 -3.42
C ASP A 152 -9.16 -3.16 -4.88
N PHE A 153 -9.03 -4.13 -5.78
CA PHE A 153 -8.99 -3.86 -7.23
C PHE A 153 -10.33 -3.31 -7.73
N ASN A 154 -11.47 -3.87 -7.30
CA ASN A 154 -12.78 -3.36 -7.67
C ASN A 154 -12.96 -1.91 -7.19
N TYR A 155 -12.49 -1.60 -5.97
CA TYR A 155 -12.51 -0.25 -5.44
C TYR A 155 -11.62 0.69 -6.27
N SER A 156 -10.40 0.30 -6.56
CA SER A 156 -9.46 1.08 -7.38
C SER A 156 -9.97 1.25 -8.83
N ASP A 157 -10.59 0.23 -9.42
CA ASP A 157 -11.20 0.31 -10.75
C ASP A 157 -12.35 1.32 -10.77
N ALA A 158 -13.19 1.34 -9.73
CA ALA A 158 -14.33 2.24 -9.63
C ALA A 158 -13.94 3.70 -9.35
N THR A 159 -12.90 3.93 -8.54
CA THR A 159 -12.51 5.25 -8.06
C THR A 159 -11.31 5.86 -8.79
N GLY A 160 -10.49 5.03 -9.41
CA GLY A 160 -9.23 5.44 -10.06
C GLY A 160 -8.08 5.75 -9.10
N VAL A 161 -8.25 5.48 -7.80
CA VAL A 161 -7.22 5.76 -6.79
C VAL A 161 -6.10 4.72 -6.81
N ASN A 162 -4.90 5.14 -6.42
CA ASN A 162 -3.81 4.25 -6.08
C ASN A 162 -3.96 3.81 -4.61
N GLY A 163 -3.67 2.53 -4.33
CA GLY A 163 -3.78 1.98 -2.99
C GLY A 163 -2.46 1.46 -2.45
N LEU A 164 -2.37 1.44 -1.12
CA LEU A 164 -1.34 0.74 -0.36
C LEU A 164 -2.01 -0.24 0.59
N VAL A 165 -1.46 -1.44 0.68
CA VAL A 165 -1.83 -2.43 1.71
C VAL A 165 -0.64 -2.66 2.61
N PHE A 166 -0.88 -2.66 3.92
CA PHE A 166 0.12 -2.93 4.95
C PHE A 166 -0.23 -4.23 5.67
N THR A 167 0.62 -5.25 5.55
CA THR A 167 0.33 -6.58 6.09
C THR A 167 1.38 -6.98 7.12
N PHE A 168 0.99 -7.37 8.33
CA PHE A 168 1.92 -7.95 9.28
C PHE A 168 2.50 -9.25 8.78
N ILE A 169 3.84 -9.33 8.75
CA ILE A 169 4.62 -10.54 8.43
C ILE A 169 5.08 -11.21 9.73
N ASP A 170 5.46 -10.38 10.67
CA ASP A 170 5.71 -10.72 12.06
C ASP A 170 5.51 -9.47 12.93
N ARG A 171 5.72 -9.58 14.24
CA ARG A 171 5.54 -8.48 15.19
C ARG A 171 6.36 -7.23 14.87
N ASN A 172 7.49 -7.39 14.20
CA ASN A 172 8.46 -6.33 13.94
C ASN A 172 8.56 -5.95 12.47
N THR A 173 7.76 -6.59 11.61
CA THR A 173 7.87 -6.43 10.16
C THR A 173 6.49 -6.33 9.52
N ILE A 174 6.31 -5.31 8.70
CA ILE A 174 5.13 -5.14 7.85
C ILE A 174 5.57 -5.21 6.38
N ASN A 175 4.86 -5.96 5.53
CA ASN A 175 4.96 -5.85 4.09
C ASN A 175 4.10 -4.69 3.58
N ALA A 176 4.57 -3.99 2.56
CA ALA A 176 3.82 -2.94 1.89
C ALA A 176 3.66 -3.28 0.40
N ASP A 177 2.43 -3.22 -0.08
CA ASP A 177 2.08 -3.44 -1.48
C ASP A 177 1.40 -2.21 -2.06
N PHE A 178 1.87 -1.79 -3.23
CA PHE A 178 1.19 -0.80 -4.05
C PHE A 178 0.25 -1.51 -5.02
N TYR A 179 -0.96 -0.98 -5.18
CA TYR A 179 -1.88 -1.46 -6.20
C TYR A 179 -2.66 -0.33 -6.86
N ARG A 180 -3.17 -0.60 -8.05
CA ARG A 180 -4.05 0.29 -8.78
C ARG A 180 -4.97 -0.45 -9.74
N ARG A 181 -5.92 0.30 -10.34
CA ARG A 181 -6.84 -0.21 -11.37
C ARG A 181 -6.12 -1.02 -12.45
N GLY A 182 -6.85 -1.98 -13.04
CA GLY A 182 -6.30 -2.90 -14.05
C GLY A 182 -5.40 -3.98 -13.45
N GLN A 183 -5.60 -4.30 -12.18
CA GLN A 183 -4.91 -5.39 -11.46
C GLN A 183 -3.38 -5.27 -11.47
N VAL A 184 -2.86 -4.06 -11.44
CA VAL A 184 -1.43 -3.82 -11.23
C VAL A 184 -1.15 -3.86 -9.75
N VAL A 185 -0.21 -4.69 -9.33
CA VAL A 185 0.29 -4.79 -7.96
C VAL A 185 1.82 -4.84 -7.95
N ILE A 186 2.43 -4.08 -7.06
CA ILE A 186 3.88 -4.03 -6.88
C ILE A 186 4.19 -4.23 -5.40
N ASP A 187 4.85 -5.34 -5.09
CA ASP A 187 5.42 -5.57 -3.76
C ASP A 187 6.55 -4.56 -3.53
N LEU A 188 6.35 -3.65 -2.58
CA LEU A 188 7.32 -2.61 -2.20
C LEU A 188 8.36 -3.15 -1.21
N GLY A 189 8.20 -4.39 -0.75
CA GLY A 189 9.05 -5.02 0.26
C GLY A 189 8.59 -4.77 1.67
N THR A 190 9.45 -5.15 2.61
CA THR A 190 9.16 -5.08 4.04
C THR A 190 9.75 -3.84 4.68
N ILE A 191 9.00 -3.29 5.64
CA ILE A 191 9.43 -2.19 6.50
C ILE A 191 9.63 -2.73 7.94
N PRO A 192 10.77 -2.47 8.57
CA PRO A 192 10.99 -2.85 9.96
C PRO A 192 10.30 -1.87 10.91
N ARG A 193 9.85 -2.37 12.07
CA ARG A 193 9.34 -1.53 13.15
C ARG A 193 10.46 -0.58 13.61
N PRO A 194 10.20 0.73 13.74
CA PRO A 194 11.18 1.67 14.24
C PRO A 194 11.59 1.31 15.68
N GLU A 195 12.89 1.48 15.99
CA GLU A 195 13.37 1.42 17.36
C GLU A 195 12.72 2.54 18.20
N LYS A 196 12.40 2.24 19.44
CA LYS A 196 11.78 3.21 20.37
C LYS A 196 12.81 4.20 20.91
#